data_5e515b44ce1e365cc167492bbf7aa4d8
#
_entry.id   5e515b44ce1e365cc167492bbf7aa4d8
#
_cell.length_a   1.000
_cell.length_b   1.000
_cell.length_c   1.000
_cell.angle_alpha   90.00
_cell.angle_beta   90.00
_cell.angle_gamma   90.00
#
_symmetry.space_group_name_H-M   'P 1'
#
loop_
_entity.id
_entity.type
_entity.pdbx_description
1 polymer ?
#
loop_
_entity_poly.entity_id
_entity_poly.type
_entity_poly.pdbx_seq_one_letter_code
_entity_poly.pdbx_strand_id
1 'polypeptide(L)'
;MNILYPTILLLLSLSIKDFSAQTSESKFVQFMMTNVDSREKVLEIDQFMRNQQGVEISRADIVSKKYLCIYESTSGLDRSRFETWMEDLGVEIKCFREGKYGKDKVIDQKMDCE
;
A
#
# COMPACT_ATOMS: atom_id res chain seq x y z
N MET A 1 -44.13 18.29 13.66
CA MET A 1 -42.80 18.78 13.93
C MET A 1 -41.93 17.80 14.70
N ASN A 2 -42.50 17.11 15.68
CA ASN A 2 -41.71 16.16 16.47
C ASN A 2 -41.35 14.89 15.72
N ILE A 3 -41.94 14.67 14.57
CA ILE A 3 -41.73 13.45 13.75
C ILE A 3 -40.36 13.44 13.05
N LEU A 4 -39.78 14.61 12.83
CA LEU A 4 -38.50 14.72 12.11
C LEU A 4 -37.27 14.30 12.95
N TYR A 5 -37.34 14.47 14.26
CA TYR A 5 -36.22 14.16 15.13
C TYR A 5 -35.84 12.69 15.20
N PRO A 6 -36.78 11.75 15.33
CA PRO A 6 -36.45 10.33 15.32
C PRO A 6 -35.81 9.87 14.01
N THR A 7 -36.22 10.45 12.90
CA THR A 7 -35.69 10.11 11.59
C THR A 7 -34.22 10.53 11.47
N ILE A 8 -33.88 11.70 11.95
CA ILE A 8 -32.52 12.22 11.93
C ILE A 8 -31.60 11.35 12.81
N LEU A 9 -32.08 10.94 13.96
CA LEU A 9 -31.32 10.08 14.87
C LEU A 9 -31.04 8.71 14.25
N LEU A 10 -32.00 8.15 13.52
CA LEU A 10 -31.82 6.89 12.82
C LEU A 10 -30.72 6.98 11.73
N LEU A 11 -30.71 8.06 10.99
CA LEU A 11 -29.68 8.28 9.95
C LEU A 11 -28.28 8.37 10.55
N LEU A 12 -28.13 9.05 11.67
CA LEU A 12 -26.86 9.14 12.38
C LEU A 12 -26.38 7.76 12.87
N SER A 13 -27.29 6.95 13.36
CA SER A 13 -26.98 5.59 13.82
C SER A 13 -26.47 4.71 12.68
N LEU A 14 -27.08 4.82 11.50
CA LEU A 14 -26.65 4.08 10.31
C LEU A 14 -25.25 4.51 9.86
N SER A 15 -24.96 5.79 9.90
CA SER A 15 -23.63 6.31 9.54
C SER A 15 -22.55 5.74 10.45
N ILE A 16 -22.81 5.65 11.74
CA ILE A 16 -21.87 5.08 12.71
C ILE A 16 -21.64 3.60 12.45
N LYS A 17 -22.67 2.84 12.11
CA LYS A 17 -22.56 1.43 11.80
C LYS A 17 -21.72 1.20 10.56
N ASP A 18 -21.91 1.99 9.51
CA ASP A 18 -21.15 1.89 8.29
C ASP A 18 -19.67 2.16 8.54
N PHE A 19 -19.36 3.14 9.37
CA PHE A 19 -17.99 3.45 9.73
C PHE A 19 -17.32 2.29 10.47
N SER A 20 -17.99 1.67 11.42
CA SER A 20 -17.41 0.58 12.21
C SER A 20 -17.24 -0.72 11.43
N ALA A 21 -17.98 -0.90 10.33
CA ALA A 21 -17.90 -2.08 9.49
C ALA A 21 -16.76 -2.05 8.47
N GLN A 22 -16.00 -0.95 8.39
CA GLN A 22 -14.99 -0.74 7.35
C GLN A 22 -13.57 -1.00 7.79
N THR A 23 -13.33 -1.81 8.80
CA THR A 23 -11.98 -2.25 9.11
C THR A 23 -11.48 -3.15 7.98
N SER A 24 -10.65 -2.61 7.11
CA SER A 24 -10.09 -3.35 5.99
C SER A 24 -8.75 -3.96 6.39
N GLU A 25 -8.48 -5.13 5.84
CA GLU A 25 -7.17 -5.75 5.96
C GLU A 25 -6.17 -5.01 5.07
N SER A 26 -4.90 -5.04 5.46
CA SER A 26 -3.82 -4.51 4.65
C SER A 26 -3.10 -5.64 3.94
N LYS A 27 -2.61 -5.33 2.74
CA LYS A 27 -1.74 -6.19 1.96
C LYS A 27 -0.38 -5.55 1.80
N PHE A 28 0.60 -6.32 1.38
CA PHE A 28 1.90 -5.76 1.07
C PHE A 28 2.43 -6.30 -0.25
N VAL A 29 3.32 -5.52 -0.86
CA VAL A 29 4.20 -5.98 -1.93
C VAL A 29 5.64 -5.73 -1.53
N GLN A 30 6.51 -6.62 -1.95
CA GLN A 30 7.96 -6.48 -1.82
C GLN A 30 8.62 -6.82 -3.14
N PHE A 31 9.69 -6.14 -3.44
CA PHE A 31 10.52 -6.46 -4.60
C PHE A 31 11.91 -5.85 -4.44
N MET A 32 12.83 -6.25 -5.31
CA MET A 32 14.15 -5.68 -5.41
C MET A 32 14.16 -4.62 -6.50
N MET A 33 14.84 -3.52 -6.24
CA MET A 33 15.06 -2.45 -7.21
C MET A 33 16.48 -2.57 -7.73
N THR A 34 16.67 -3.00 -8.98
CA THR A 34 18.00 -3.37 -9.47
C THR A 34 18.85 -2.18 -9.91
N ASN A 35 18.22 -1.05 -10.25
CA ASN A 35 18.90 0.10 -10.83
C ASN A 35 18.77 1.38 -9.99
N VAL A 36 18.48 1.26 -8.70
CA VAL A 36 18.33 2.41 -7.81
C VAL A 36 19.61 2.55 -6.96
N ASP A 37 20.38 3.61 -7.22
CA ASP A 37 21.69 3.81 -6.63
C ASP A 37 21.83 5.13 -5.89
N SER A 38 20.82 5.99 -5.89
CA SER A 38 20.91 7.29 -5.24
C SER A 38 19.80 7.50 -4.21
N ARG A 39 20.13 8.28 -3.19
CA ARG A 39 19.17 8.67 -2.18
C ARG A 39 18.05 9.53 -2.77
N GLU A 40 18.39 10.35 -3.75
CA GLU A 40 17.39 11.18 -4.44
C GLU A 40 16.34 10.33 -5.12
N LYS A 41 16.75 9.23 -5.77
CA LYS A 41 15.83 8.32 -6.42
C LYS A 41 14.92 7.62 -5.41
N VAL A 42 15.48 7.20 -4.27
CA VAL A 42 14.70 6.61 -3.18
C VAL A 42 13.63 7.58 -2.69
N LEU A 43 13.98 8.85 -2.49
CA LEU A 43 13.02 9.86 -2.05
C LEU A 43 11.93 10.10 -3.10
N GLU A 44 12.29 10.13 -4.38
CA GLU A 44 11.35 10.27 -5.47
C GLU A 44 10.32 9.13 -5.48
N ILE A 45 10.81 7.90 -5.34
CA ILE A 45 9.95 6.71 -5.30
C ILE A 45 8.97 6.80 -4.12
N ASP A 46 9.49 7.09 -2.92
CA ASP A 46 8.64 7.14 -1.73
C ASP A 46 7.62 8.26 -1.79
N GLN A 47 8.00 9.42 -2.27
CA GLN A 47 7.06 10.55 -2.42
C GLN A 47 5.96 10.22 -3.42
N PHE A 48 6.33 9.66 -4.57
CA PHE A 48 5.35 9.26 -5.57
C PHE A 48 4.37 8.22 -5.00
N MET A 49 4.90 7.20 -4.36
CA MET A 49 4.09 6.09 -3.86
C MET A 49 3.17 6.52 -2.70
N ARG A 50 3.66 7.36 -1.80
CA ARG A 50 2.86 7.84 -0.68
C ARG A 50 1.70 8.72 -1.10
N ASN A 51 1.77 9.31 -2.28
CA ASN A 51 0.69 10.12 -2.84
C ASN A 51 -0.38 9.29 -3.54
N GLN A 52 -0.17 8.00 -3.71
CA GLN A 52 -1.14 7.15 -4.37
C GLN A 52 -2.24 6.72 -3.40
N GLN A 53 -3.47 6.75 -3.87
CA GLN A 53 -4.62 6.34 -3.06
C GLN A 53 -4.51 4.86 -2.70
N GLY A 54 -4.72 4.55 -1.43
CA GLY A 54 -4.67 3.19 -0.92
C GLY A 54 -3.32 2.80 -0.35
N VAL A 55 -2.26 3.53 -0.63
CA VAL A 55 -0.93 3.27 -0.07
C VAL A 55 -0.87 3.79 1.36
N GLU A 56 -0.58 2.90 2.30
CA GLU A 56 -0.45 3.23 3.71
C GLU A 56 1.00 3.51 4.09
N ILE A 57 1.91 2.65 3.64
CA ILE A 57 3.35 2.75 3.92
C ILE A 57 4.11 2.46 2.64
N SER A 58 5.10 3.29 2.35
CA SER A 58 6.06 3.08 1.27
C SER A 58 7.46 3.23 1.83
N ARG A 59 8.30 2.24 1.60
CA ARG A 59 9.67 2.23 2.12
C ARG A 59 10.62 1.64 1.09
N ALA A 60 11.39 2.50 0.45
CA ALA A 60 12.48 2.10 -0.42
C ALA A 60 13.80 2.20 0.36
N ASP A 61 14.62 1.16 0.30
CA ASP A 61 15.91 1.12 1.00
C ASP A 61 17.04 1.04 -0.01
N ILE A 62 17.93 2.03 0.02
CA ILE A 62 19.04 2.12 -0.91
C ILE A 62 20.12 1.05 -0.64
N VAL A 63 20.30 0.64 0.61
CA VAL A 63 21.35 -0.31 0.99
C VAL A 63 20.99 -1.72 0.55
N SER A 64 19.80 -2.18 0.94
CA SER A 64 19.34 -3.53 0.60
C SER A 64 18.76 -3.64 -0.79
N LYS A 65 18.42 -2.52 -1.43
CA LYS A 65 17.70 -2.44 -2.71
C LYS A 65 16.28 -2.99 -2.63
N LYS A 66 15.75 -3.20 -1.45
CA LYS A 66 14.40 -3.72 -1.25
C LYS A 66 13.39 -2.60 -1.18
N TYR A 67 12.23 -2.87 -1.72
CA TYR A 67 11.06 -1.99 -1.62
C TYR A 67 9.94 -2.72 -0.91
N LEU A 68 9.28 -2.02 0.01
CA LEU A 68 8.10 -2.53 0.71
C LEU A 68 6.99 -1.49 0.62
N CYS A 69 5.82 -1.93 0.21
CA CYS A 69 4.61 -1.10 0.25
C CYS A 69 3.50 -1.85 0.95
N ILE A 70 2.88 -1.21 1.93
CA ILE A 70 1.69 -1.71 2.60
C ILE A 70 0.52 -0.88 2.10
N TYR A 71 -0.55 -1.55 1.68
CA TYR A 71 -1.70 -0.87 1.08
C TYR A 71 -3.01 -1.53 1.50
N GLU A 72 -4.09 -0.78 1.38
CA GLU A 72 -5.43 -1.27 1.70
C GLU A 72 -5.86 -2.34 0.72
N SER A 73 -6.34 -3.48 1.22
CA SER A 73 -6.79 -4.59 0.37
C SER A 73 -7.96 -4.23 -0.54
N THR A 74 -8.75 -3.24 -0.13
CA THR A 74 -9.91 -2.77 -0.89
C THR A 74 -9.60 -1.69 -1.91
N SER A 75 -8.33 -1.29 -2.02
CA SER A 75 -7.91 -0.19 -2.90
C SER A 75 -7.98 -0.53 -4.39
N GLY A 76 -7.99 -1.82 -4.74
CA GLY A 76 -7.91 -2.24 -6.13
C GLY A 76 -6.49 -2.30 -6.68
N LEU A 77 -5.49 -2.04 -5.85
CA LEU A 77 -4.09 -2.13 -6.26
C LEU A 77 -3.69 -3.59 -6.47
N ASP A 78 -2.92 -3.85 -7.50
CA ASP A 78 -2.45 -5.17 -7.87
C ASP A 78 -1.02 -5.11 -8.43
N ARG A 79 -0.46 -6.25 -8.73
CA ARG A 79 0.89 -6.37 -9.28
C ARG A 79 1.09 -5.50 -10.51
N SER A 80 0.14 -5.53 -11.42
CA SER A 80 0.21 -4.79 -12.68
C SER A 80 0.36 -3.28 -12.43
N ARG A 81 -0.37 -2.77 -11.45
CA ARG A 81 -0.30 -1.34 -11.09
C ARG A 81 1.07 -0.98 -10.53
N PHE A 82 1.61 -1.79 -9.65
CA PHE A 82 2.95 -1.56 -9.09
C PHE A 82 4.02 -1.64 -10.17
N GLU A 83 3.92 -2.59 -11.07
CA GLU A 83 4.85 -2.72 -12.18
C GLU A 83 4.81 -1.48 -13.09
N THR A 84 3.63 -1.00 -13.40
CA THR A 84 3.45 0.21 -14.21
C THR A 84 4.05 1.44 -13.52
N TRP A 85 3.79 1.62 -12.24
CA TRP A 85 4.35 2.73 -11.48
C TRP A 85 5.88 2.71 -11.47
N MET A 86 6.46 1.55 -11.27
CA MET A 86 7.92 1.41 -11.25
C MET A 86 8.52 1.67 -12.65
N GLU A 87 7.86 1.20 -13.69
CA GLU A 87 8.26 1.50 -15.06
C GLU A 87 8.23 3.00 -15.33
N ASP A 88 7.16 3.69 -14.95
CA ASP A 88 7.03 5.13 -15.10
C ASP A 88 8.11 5.89 -14.34
N LEU A 89 8.52 5.39 -13.19
CA LEU A 89 9.60 5.96 -12.39
C LEU A 89 11.00 5.58 -12.90
N GLY A 90 11.08 4.73 -13.92
CA GLY A 90 12.36 4.26 -14.44
C GLY A 90 13.05 3.23 -13.56
N VAL A 91 12.31 2.55 -12.71
CA VAL A 91 12.83 1.56 -11.77
C VAL A 91 12.67 0.16 -12.34
N GLU A 92 13.79 -0.57 -12.42
CA GLU A 92 13.77 -1.98 -12.80
C GLU A 92 13.60 -2.83 -11.54
N ILE A 93 12.66 -3.77 -11.57
CA ILE A 93 12.34 -4.59 -10.41
C ILE A 93 12.52 -6.07 -10.69
N LYS A 94 12.79 -6.83 -9.63
CA LYS A 94 12.79 -8.30 -9.64
C LYS A 94 12.32 -8.82 -8.31
N CYS A 95 12.12 -10.12 -8.20
CA CYS A 95 11.71 -10.77 -6.96
C CYS A 95 10.37 -10.26 -6.40
N PHE A 96 9.43 -9.97 -7.28
CA PHE A 96 8.13 -9.45 -6.84
C PHE A 96 7.38 -10.52 -6.03
N ARG A 97 6.90 -10.11 -4.87
CA ARG A 97 6.04 -10.94 -4.05
C ARG A 97 4.98 -10.08 -3.37
N GLU A 98 3.86 -10.71 -3.05
CA GLU A 98 2.77 -10.04 -2.36
C GLU A 98 2.17 -10.97 -1.32
N GLY A 99 1.52 -10.40 -0.34
CA GLY A 99 0.90 -11.16 0.74
C GLY A 99 -0.02 -10.31 1.57
N LYS A 100 -0.58 -10.93 2.61
CA LYS A 100 -1.42 -10.25 3.59
C LYS A 100 -0.55 -9.76 4.74
N TYR A 101 -0.60 -8.47 5.01
CA TYR A 101 0.19 -7.88 6.08
C TYR A 101 -0.31 -8.40 7.43
N GLY A 102 0.64 -8.84 8.26
CA GLY A 102 0.33 -9.42 9.56
C GLY A 102 0.09 -10.93 9.55
N LYS A 103 -0.07 -11.54 8.37
CA LYS A 103 -0.23 -13.00 8.23
C LYS A 103 0.93 -13.61 7.48
N ASP A 104 1.28 -13.04 6.35
CA ASP A 104 2.39 -13.51 5.52
C ASP A 104 3.67 -12.78 5.93
N LYS A 105 4.78 -13.49 5.84
CA LYS A 105 6.06 -12.96 6.30
C LYS A 105 6.63 -11.94 5.32
N VAL A 106 7.01 -10.79 5.84
CA VAL A 106 7.81 -9.80 5.12
C VAL A 106 9.29 -10.22 5.23
N ILE A 107 10.00 -10.26 4.10
CA ILE A 107 11.39 -10.73 4.08
C ILE A 107 12.34 -9.59 4.33
N ASP A 108 13.07 -9.66 5.45
CA ASP A 108 14.13 -8.72 5.81
C ASP A 108 15.51 -9.14 5.29
N GLN A 109 15.63 -10.41 4.99
CA GLN A 109 16.89 -11.03 4.59
C GLN A 109 16.96 -11.10 3.06
N LYS A 110 17.97 -11.82 2.57
CA LYS A 110 18.12 -12.08 1.15
C LYS A 110 16.86 -12.78 0.58
N MET A 111 16.36 -12.26 -0.52
CA MET A 111 15.19 -12.85 -1.17
C MET A 111 15.59 -14.05 -2.02
N ASP A 112 14.66 -15.01 -2.15
CA ASP A 112 14.94 -16.29 -2.80
C ASP A 112 15.43 -16.16 -4.24
N CYS A 113 15.05 -15.11 -4.94
CA CYS A 113 15.41 -14.91 -6.33
C CYS A 113 16.75 -14.17 -6.49
N GLU A 114 17.40 -13.82 -5.40
CA GLU A 114 18.74 -13.25 -5.44
C GLU A 114 19.76 -14.35 -5.68
#